data_42a0aa63d090f80a4f4e8f719024d717
#
_entry.id   42a0aa63d090f80a4f4e8f719024d717
#
_cell.length_a   1.000
_cell.length_b   1.000
_cell.length_c   1.000
_cell.angle_alpha   90.00
_cell.angle_beta   90.00
_cell.angle_gamma   90.00
#
_symmetry.space_group_name_H-M   'P 1'
#
loop_
_entity.id
_entity.type
_entity.pdbx_description
1 polymer ?
#
loop_
_entity_poly.entity_id
_entity_poly.type
_entity_poly.pdbx_seq_one_letter_code
_entity_poly.pdbx_strand_id
1 'polypeptide(L)'
;MSTQAVCEKCGGTGWIIVERASVSGAERCVCLTEGRAERLEERSQIPPLYRNASFENFKTEGVQELKSVMSAVKNYADTFPVGPNPGLLLIGGPGTGKTHLAVAALRRIMEKGHEGVFTDYQTLLDRIRAGYDSSSNSSNKEAYRMVLDSEVLLLDDLGAHRVTDWVQDTVTSIVTHRCNNRKPLIATTNLPDAEAGSRTTQKTALGVDYLHTLRENIGDRARSRLFEMCTVIRIDYNEDYRIRRGKRF
;
A
#
# COMPACT_ATOMS: atom_id res chain seq x y z
N MET A 1 10.45 27.62 -3.93
CA MET A 1 11.27 27.60 -2.69
C MET A 1 10.35 27.96 -1.55
N SER A 2 9.79 26.97 -0.86
CA SER A 2 8.94 27.20 0.33
C SER A 2 9.84 27.56 1.48
N THR A 3 9.77 28.78 1.97
CA THR A 3 10.36 29.18 3.25
C THR A 3 9.70 28.37 4.36
N GLN A 4 10.38 27.31 4.83
CA GLN A 4 9.95 26.59 6.03
C GLN A 4 9.94 27.60 7.19
N ALA A 5 8.76 27.80 7.78
CA ALA A 5 8.64 28.60 8.99
C ALA A 5 9.52 27.98 10.07
N VAL A 6 10.43 28.75 10.61
CA VAL A 6 11.34 28.32 11.68
C VAL A 6 10.48 28.06 12.93
N CYS A 7 10.57 26.88 13.51
CA CYS A 7 9.81 26.52 14.71
C CYS A 7 10.17 27.46 15.86
N GLU A 8 9.19 28.18 16.39
CA GLU A 8 9.38 29.13 17.49
C GLU A 8 9.89 28.49 18.79
N LYS A 9 9.59 27.21 19.01
CA LYS A 9 10.00 26.48 20.24
C LYS A 9 11.49 26.08 20.25
N CYS A 10 12.05 25.74 19.09
CA CYS A 10 13.43 25.26 19.00
C CYS A 10 14.32 26.10 18.07
N GLY A 11 13.82 27.19 17.49
CA GLY A 11 14.58 28.01 16.55
C GLY A 11 15.08 27.24 15.32
N GLY A 12 14.41 26.15 14.92
CA GLY A 12 14.81 25.30 13.79
C GLY A 12 15.84 24.20 14.12
N THR A 13 16.34 24.15 15.37
CA THR A 13 17.36 23.14 15.77
C THR A 13 16.79 21.72 15.97
N GLY A 14 15.47 21.61 16.18
CA GLY A 14 14.81 20.33 16.51
C GLY A 14 14.99 19.87 17.95
N TRP A 15 15.69 20.63 18.78
CA TRP A 15 15.95 20.31 20.19
C TRP A 15 15.53 21.45 21.09
N ILE A 16 14.99 21.12 22.27
CA ILE A 16 14.62 22.06 23.32
C ILE A 16 15.48 21.75 24.55
N ILE A 17 16.11 22.77 25.11
CA ILE A 17 16.85 22.62 26.36
C ILE A 17 15.81 22.66 27.48
N VAL A 18 15.78 21.62 28.29
CA VAL A 18 14.89 21.51 29.47
C VAL A 18 15.75 21.48 30.72
N GLU A 19 15.51 22.44 31.62
CA GLU A 19 16.15 22.49 32.92
C GLU A 19 15.25 21.78 33.94
N ARG A 20 15.76 20.70 34.56
CA ARG A 20 15.08 19.97 35.64
C ARG A 20 15.98 19.98 36.87
N ALA A 21 15.54 20.68 37.92
CA ALA A 21 16.09 20.74 39.27
C ALA A 21 17.60 21.03 39.43
N SER A 22 18.51 20.45 38.70
CA SER A 22 19.95 20.70 38.68
C SER A 22 20.67 20.10 37.48
N VAL A 23 19.91 19.61 36.52
CA VAL A 23 20.47 19.00 35.28
C VAL A 23 19.79 19.61 34.07
N SER A 24 20.58 20.19 33.17
CA SER A 24 20.13 20.64 31.87
C SER A 24 20.17 19.47 30.90
N GLY A 25 19.05 19.15 30.26
CA GLY A 25 18.91 18.09 29.24
C GLY A 25 18.39 18.65 27.92
N ALA A 26 18.66 17.95 26.82
CA ALA A 26 18.07 18.24 25.53
C ALA A 26 16.94 17.24 25.22
N GLU A 27 15.73 17.73 24.97
CA GLU A 27 14.60 16.95 24.52
C GLU A 27 14.28 17.26 23.05
N ARG A 28 13.78 16.26 22.31
CA ARG A 28 13.37 16.47 20.91
C ARG A 28 12.17 17.40 20.85
N CYS A 29 12.25 18.42 19.99
CA CYS A 29 11.14 19.33 19.77
C CYS A 29 9.97 18.61 19.08
N VAL A 30 8.75 18.93 19.50
CA VAL A 30 7.52 18.40 18.87
C VAL A 30 7.42 18.74 17.37
N CYS A 31 8.07 19.81 16.90
CA CYS A 31 8.11 20.15 15.47
C CYS A 31 8.78 19.07 14.60
N LEU A 32 9.66 18.24 15.17
CA LEU A 32 10.26 17.10 14.46
C LEU A 32 9.25 15.97 14.25
N THR A 33 8.30 15.82 15.17
CA THR A 33 7.25 14.79 15.07
C THR A 33 6.05 15.29 14.26
N GLU A 34 5.56 16.49 14.53
CA GLU A 34 4.43 17.11 13.82
C GLU A 34 4.75 17.34 12.34
N GLY A 35 5.84 18.02 12.01
CA GLY A 35 6.25 18.24 10.62
C GLY A 35 6.82 16.98 9.92
N ARG A 36 7.10 15.89 10.66
CA ARG A 36 7.52 14.61 10.07
C ARG A 36 6.33 13.89 9.43
N ALA A 37 5.20 13.80 10.10
CA ALA A 37 4.00 13.15 9.58
C ALA A 37 3.52 13.82 8.28
N GLU A 38 3.47 15.15 8.23
CA GLU A 38 3.10 15.90 7.03
C GLU A 38 4.07 15.64 5.87
N ARG A 39 5.39 15.68 6.14
CA ARG A 39 6.41 15.38 5.11
C ARG A 39 6.35 13.94 4.61
N LEU A 40 6.05 12.97 5.48
CA LEU A 40 5.86 11.59 5.09
C LEU A 40 4.62 11.45 4.20
N GLU A 41 3.53 12.13 4.55
CA GLU A 41 2.31 12.12 3.74
C GLU A 41 2.51 12.77 2.36
N GLU A 42 3.19 13.90 2.27
CA GLU A 42 3.52 14.54 0.98
C GLU A 42 4.39 13.64 0.08
N ARG A 43 5.33 12.90 0.66
CA ARG A 43 6.22 11.99 -0.07
C ARG A 43 5.57 10.64 -0.40
N SER A 44 4.49 10.29 0.28
CA SER A 44 3.83 9.00 0.14
C SER A 44 3.22 8.74 -1.23
N GLN A 45 3.03 9.78 -2.05
CA GLN A 45 2.38 9.70 -3.36
C GLN A 45 0.94 9.15 -3.31
N ILE A 46 0.28 9.22 -2.16
CA ILE A 46 -1.12 8.81 -2.02
C ILE A 46 -1.99 9.71 -2.91
N PRO A 47 -2.81 9.14 -3.83
CA PRO A 47 -3.68 9.92 -4.71
C PRO A 47 -4.66 10.80 -3.92
N PRO A 48 -5.04 11.99 -4.43
CA PRO A 48 -5.99 12.89 -3.78
C PRO A 48 -7.31 12.23 -3.39
N LEU A 49 -7.77 11.26 -4.18
CA LEU A 49 -8.99 10.49 -3.90
C LEU A 49 -8.94 9.74 -2.56
N TYR A 50 -7.76 9.28 -2.16
CA TYR A 50 -7.55 8.48 -0.95
C TYR A 50 -6.86 9.26 0.18
N ARG A 51 -6.58 10.56 0.00
CA ARG A 51 -5.87 11.37 1.00
C ARG A 51 -6.50 11.31 2.40
N ASN A 52 -7.82 11.20 2.46
CA ASN A 52 -8.57 11.12 3.72
C ASN A 52 -8.98 9.68 4.08
N ALA A 53 -8.48 8.65 3.39
CA ALA A 53 -8.83 7.28 3.70
C ALA A 53 -8.34 6.90 5.11
N SER A 54 -9.27 6.42 5.94
CA SER A 54 -9.01 5.98 7.31
C SER A 54 -9.94 4.83 7.70
N PHE A 55 -9.64 4.14 8.79
CA PHE A 55 -10.52 3.09 9.31
C PHE A 55 -11.85 3.65 9.83
N GLU A 56 -11.84 4.88 10.33
CA GLU A 56 -13.01 5.55 10.90
C GLU A 56 -14.05 5.92 9.84
N ASN A 57 -13.60 6.25 8.62
CA ASN A 57 -14.49 6.60 7.53
C ASN A 57 -14.77 5.47 6.53
N PHE A 58 -14.24 4.26 6.79
CA PHE A 58 -14.56 3.07 6.02
C PHE A 58 -16.02 2.63 6.27
N LYS A 59 -16.82 2.57 5.21
CA LYS A 59 -18.26 2.26 5.31
C LYS A 59 -18.49 0.75 5.29
N THR A 60 -18.78 0.17 6.44
CA THR A 60 -19.14 -1.26 6.55
C THR A 60 -20.63 -1.50 6.36
N GLU A 61 -21.47 -0.45 6.53
CA GLU A 61 -22.94 -0.47 6.41
C GLU A 61 -23.64 -1.66 7.11
N GLY A 62 -23.05 -2.12 8.21
CA GLY A 62 -23.56 -3.25 8.99
C GLY A 62 -23.15 -4.63 8.49
N VAL A 63 -22.44 -4.73 7.37
CA VAL A 63 -21.92 -6.00 6.84
C VAL A 63 -20.82 -6.54 7.74
N GLN A 64 -21.08 -7.68 8.38
CA GLN A 64 -20.15 -8.26 9.37
C GLN A 64 -18.81 -8.65 8.75
N GLU A 65 -18.80 -9.12 7.53
CA GLU A 65 -17.58 -9.47 6.80
C GLU A 65 -16.66 -8.26 6.62
N LEU A 66 -17.21 -7.11 6.18
CA LEU A 66 -16.43 -5.87 6.01
C LEU A 66 -15.89 -5.36 7.35
N LYS A 67 -16.64 -5.54 8.45
CA LYS A 67 -16.16 -5.21 9.81
C LYS A 67 -14.99 -6.10 10.20
N SER A 68 -15.07 -7.39 9.94
CA SER A 68 -14.02 -8.36 10.24
C SER A 68 -12.75 -8.07 9.43
N VAL A 69 -12.90 -7.80 8.13
CA VAL A 69 -11.78 -7.40 7.25
C VAL A 69 -11.14 -6.10 7.74
N MET A 70 -11.94 -5.07 8.01
CA MET A 70 -11.43 -3.78 8.54
C MET A 70 -10.66 -3.99 9.84
N SER A 71 -11.19 -4.80 10.77
CA SER A 71 -10.54 -5.09 12.05
C SER A 71 -9.21 -5.83 11.85
N ALA A 72 -9.15 -6.79 10.92
CA ALA A 72 -7.93 -7.53 10.60
C ALA A 72 -6.85 -6.61 10.00
N VAL A 73 -7.22 -5.74 9.04
CA VAL A 73 -6.29 -4.77 8.44
C VAL A 73 -5.84 -3.73 9.48
N LYS A 74 -6.75 -3.26 10.34
CA LYS A 74 -6.39 -2.34 11.43
C LYS A 74 -5.42 -2.98 12.40
N ASN A 75 -5.68 -4.24 12.81
CA ASN A 75 -4.77 -4.98 13.68
C ASN A 75 -3.38 -5.12 13.05
N TYR A 76 -3.29 -5.45 11.75
CA TYR A 76 -2.02 -5.49 11.03
C TYR A 76 -1.28 -4.15 11.14
N ALA A 77 -1.95 -3.02 10.87
CA ALA A 77 -1.34 -1.70 10.94
C ALA A 77 -0.95 -1.29 12.37
N ASP A 78 -1.79 -1.65 13.36
CA ASP A 78 -1.54 -1.33 14.78
C ASP A 78 -0.40 -2.17 15.39
N THR A 79 -0.17 -3.38 14.89
CA THR A 79 0.94 -4.26 15.36
C THR A 79 2.20 -4.15 14.52
N PHE A 80 2.19 -3.39 13.42
CA PHE A 80 3.35 -3.19 12.56
C PHE A 80 4.55 -2.60 13.32
N PRO A 81 5.79 -3.08 13.12
CA PRO A 81 6.26 -4.11 12.17
C PRO A 81 6.44 -5.50 12.83
N VAL A 82 5.44 -6.07 13.40
CA VAL A 82 5.53 -7.34 14.16
C VAL A 82 5.24 -8.56 13.29
N GLY A 83 6.06 -9.60 13.43
CA GLY A 83 5.85 -10.93 12.89
C GLY A 83 6.73 -11.32 11.70
N PRO A 84 6.68 -12.60 11.30
CA PRO A 84 7.47 -13.14 10.20
C PRO A 84 6.99 -12.62 8.82
N ASN A 85 5.72 -12.23 8.71
CA ASN A 85 5.08 -11.77 7.49
C ASN A 85 4.84 -10.26 7.54
N PRO A 86 5.82 -9.43 7.18
CA PRO A 86 5.71 -7.98 7.32
C PRO A 86 4.78 -7.33 6.30
N GLY A 87 4.27 -8.08 5.31
CA GLY A 87 3.41 -7.59 4.24
C GLY A 87 1.92 -7.90 4.45
N LEU A 88 1.09 -7.29 3.60
CA LEU A 88 -0.37 -7.46 3.56
C LEU A 88 -0.83 -7.59 2.12
N LEU A 89 -1.62 -8.62 1.79
CA LEU A 89 -2.25 -8.79 0.48
C LEU A 89 -3.77 -8.79 0.64
N LEU A 90 -4.43 -7.80 0.02
CA LEU A 90 -5.88 -7.68 -0.02
C LEU A 90 -6.42 -8.19 -1.36
N ILE A 91 -7.23 -9.24 -1.33
CA ILE A 91 -7.84 -9.87 -2.52
C ILE A 91 -9.35 -9.66 -2.45
N GLY A 92 -9.99 -9.22 -3.55
CA GLY A 92 -11.45 -9.08 -3.59
C GLY A 92 -11.93 -8.39 -4.85
N GLY A 93 -13.23 -8.41 -5.11
CA GLY A 93 -13.85 -7.80 -6.27
C GLY A 93 -13.65 -6.28 -6.36
N PRO A 94 -13.95 -5.66 -7.52
CA PRO A 94 -13.94 -4.21 -7.67
C PRO A 94 -14.89 -3.53 -6.66
N GLY A 95 -14.53 -2.32 -6.20
CA GLY A 95 -15.38 -1.51 -5.32
C GLY A 95 -15.58 -2.03 -3.90
N THR A 96 -14.90 -3.09 -3.47
CA THR A 96 -15.00 -3.67 -2.11
C THR A 96 -14.23 -2.88 -1.05
N GLY A 97 -13.50 -1.84 -1.44
CA GLY A 97 -12.77 -0.95 -0.52
C GLY A 97 -11.33 -1.33 -0.21
N LYS A 98 -10.73 -2.25 -0.97
CA LYS A 98 -9.32 -2.69 -0.79
C LYS A 98 -8.34 -1.53 -0.74
N THR A 99 -8.34 -0.67 -1.76
CA THR A 99 -7.44 0.49 -1.84
C THR A 99 -7.64 1.43 -0.65
N HIS A 100 -8.90 1.67 -0.23
CA HIS A 100 -9.20 2.47 0.94
C HIS A 100 -8.55 1.89 2.22
N LEU A 101 -8.75 0.60 2.47
CA LEU A 101 -8.19 -0.08 3.63
C LEU A 101 -6.65 -0.17 3.57
N ALA A 102 -6.08 -0.41 2.39
CA ALA A 102 -4.64 -0.43 2.19
C ALA A 102 -4.00 0.93 2.48
N VAL A 103 -4.61 2.03 2.01
CA VAL A 103 -4.15 3.39 2.30
C VAL A 103 -4.36 3.73 3.78
N ALA A 104 -5.49 3.36 4.39
CA ALA A 104 -5.70 3.54 5.82
C ALA A 104 -4.64 2.83 6.66
N ALA A 105 -4.23 1.61 6.27
CA ALA A 105 -3.16 0.88 6.91
C ALA A 105 -1.79 1.58 6.72
N LEU A 106 -1.47 2.00 5.50
CA LEU A 106 -0.23 2.72 5.21
C LEU A 106 -0.14 4.00 6.03
N ARG A 107 -1.20 4.81 6.08
CA ARG A 107 -1.25 6.05 6.88
C ARG A 107 -1.03 5.76 8.37
N ARG A 108 -1.70 4.73 8.89
CA ARG A 108 -1.53 4.30 10.30
C ARG A 108 -0.09 3.88 10.62
N ILE A 109 0.59 3.24 9.68
CA ILE A 109 2.01 2.87 9.79
C ILE A 109 2.88 4.13 9.74
N MET A 110 2.56 5.09 8.85
CA MET A 110 3.28 6.36 8.74
C MET A 110 3.13 7.24 10.00
N GLU A 111 1.98 7.23 10.67
CA GLU A 111 1.77 7.89 11.96
C GLU A 111 2.73 7.37 13.04
N LYS A 112 3.18 6.12 12.94
CA LYS A 112 4.21 5.52 13.81
C LYS A 112 5.64 5.91 13.43
N GLY A 113 5.81 6.71 12.36
CA GLY A 113 7.09 7.24 11.92
C GLY A 113 7.81 6.43 10.85
N HIS A 114 7.15 5.42 10.24
CA HIS A 114 7.68 4.65 9.11
C HIS A 114 7.47 5.39 7.78
N GLU A 115 8.40 5.24 6.84
CA GLU A 115 8.26 5.81 5.51
C GLU A 115 7.43 4.88 4.61
N GLY A 116 6.33 5.42 4.05
CA GLY A 116 5.43 4.70 3.17
C GLY A 116 5.32 5.36 1.80
N VAL A 117 5.28 4.53 0.76
CA VAL A 117 5.08 5.00 -0.62
C VAL A 117 3.93 4.22 -1.26
N PHE A 118 3.00 4.96 -1.86
CA PHE A 118 1.92 4.42 -2.69
C PHE A 118 2.36 4.44 -4.15
N THR A 119 2.05 3.39 -4.89
CA THR A 119 2.11 3.38 -6.35
C THR A 119 1.03 2.47 -6.92
N ASP A 120 0.43 2.91 -8.01
CA ASP A 120 -0.43 2.09 -8.85
C ASP A 120 0.42 1.16 -9.72
N TYR A 121 0.02 -0.11 -9.83
CA TYR A 121 0.78 -1.13 -10.52
C TYR A 121 1.03 -0.81 -12.00
N GLN A 122 0.00 -0.36 -12.71
CA GLN A 122 0.10 -0.03 -14.13
C GLN A 122 1.01 1.19 -14.33
N THR A 123 0.79 2.25 -13.55
CA THR A 123 1.61 3.47 -13.57
C THR A 123 3.08 3.17 -13.27
N LEU A 124 3.35 2.26 -12.34
CA LEU A 124 4.71 1.83 -12.03
C LEU A 124 5.38 1.17 -13.23
N LEU A 125 4.71 0.19 -13.84
CA LEU A 125 5.25 -0.54 -15.00
C LEU A 125 5.52 0.38 -16.18
N ASP A 126 4.61 1.32 -16.45
CA ASP A 126 4.77 2.31 -17.52
C ASP A 126 6.00 3.21 -17.27
N ARG A 127 6.19 3.67 -16.04
CA ARG A 127 7.38 4.45 -15.65
C ARG A 127 8.68 3.64 -15.79
N ILE A 128 8.68 2.38 -15.36
CA ILE A 128 9.86 1.51 -15.51
C ILE A 128 10.17 1.28 -16.99
N ARG A 129 9.15 0.99 -17.81
CA ARG A 129 9.31 0.77 -19.26
C ARG A 129 9.88 2.00 -19.96
N ALA A 130 9.35 3.19 -19.68
CA ALA A 130 9.83 4.43 -20.24
C ALA A 130 11.32 4.70 -19.90
N GLY A 131 11.86 4.05 -18.88
CA GLY A 131 13.27 4.16 -18.49
C GLY A 131 14.26 3.37 -19.34
N TYR A 132 13.77 2.43 -20.12
CA TYR A 132 14.61 1.65 -21.03
C TYR A 132 14.89 2.39 -22.37
N ASP A 133 14.07 3.40 -22.72
CA ASP A 133 14.33 4.23 -23.89
C ASP A 133 15.46 5.21 -23.61
N SER A 134 16.56 5.08 -24.35
CA SER A 134 17.85 5.72 -24.14
C SER A 134 17.88 7.27 -24.19
N SER A 135 16.73 7.91 -24.40
CA SER A 135 16.58 9.39 -24.39
C SER A 135 15.98 9.95 -23.10
N SER A 136 15.47 9.14 -22.20
CA SER A 136 14.83 9.58 -20.95
C SER A 136 15.71 9.31 -19.73
N ASN A 137 16.48 10.33 -19.35
CA ASN A 137 17.40 10.32 -18.23
C ASN A 137 16.73 10.13 -16.85
N SER A 138 17.46 9.47 -15.95
CA SER A 138 17.39 9.49 -14.47
C SER A 138 16.04 9.19 -13.79
N SER A 139 14.91 9.79 -14.16
CA SER A 139 13.65 9.70 -13.38
C SER A 139 13.03 8.28 -13.36
N ASN A 140 13.29 7.47 -14.36
CA ASN A 140 12.69 6.13 -14.50
C ASN A 140 13.47 5.05 -13.75
N LYS A 141 14.80 5.20 -13.65
CA LYS A 141 15.63 4.42 -12.72
C LYS A 141 15.27 4.75 -11.27
N GLU A 142 14.84 5.98 -11.03
CA GLU A 142 14.39 6.47 -9.75
C GLU A 142 13.06 5.80 -9.31
N ALA A 143 12.08 5.63 -10.22
CA ALA A 143 10.84 4.91 -9.93
C ALA A 143 11.10 3.45 -9.52
N TYR A 144 11.97 2.75 -10.24
CA TYR A 144 12.35 1.38 -9.88
C TYR A 144 13.08 1.31 -8.55
N ARG A 145 14.05 2.22 -8.31
CA ARG A 145 14.75 2.32 -7.02
C ARG A 145 13.78 2.63 -5.88
N MET A 146 12.85 3.56 -6.08
CA MET A 146 11.85 3.92 -5.08
C MET A 146 11.07 2.70 -4.59
N VAL A 147 10.61 1.81 -5.51
CA VAL A 147 9.89 0.59 -5.12
C VAL A 147 10.79 -0.44 -4.44
N LEU A 148 12.06 -0.50 -4.79
CA LEU A 148 13.01 -1.40 -4.13
C LEU A 148 13.43 -0.88 -2.75
N ASP A 149 13.64 0.44 -2.62
CA ASP A 149 14.30 1.04 -1.46
C ASP A 149 13.34 1.55 -0.39
N SER A 150 12.07 1.90 -0.75
CA SER A 150 11.07 2.35 0.22
C SER A 150 10.96 1.40 1.40
N GLU A 151 10.80 1.94 2.62
CA GLU A 151 10.60 1.14 3.83
C GLU A 151 9.32 0.31 3.70
N VAL A 152 8.18 0.95 3.47
CA VAL A 152 6.88 0.29 3.21
C VAL A 152 6.39 0.68 1.83
N LEU A 153 6.09 -0.30 0.97
CA LEU A 153 5.50 -0.09 -0.34
C LEU A 153 4.02 -0.48 -0.32
N LEU A 154 3.13 0.40 -0.77
CA LEU A 154 1.78 0.04 -1.17
C LEU A 154 1.72 -0.03 -2.70
N LEU A 155 1.43 -1.23 -3.21
CA LEU A 155 1.26 -1.52 -4.63
C LEU A 155 -0.21 -1.82 -4.91
N ASP A 156 -0.92 -0.85 -5.50
CA ASP A 156 -2.36 -0.94 -5.74
C ASP A 156 -2.66 -1.60 -7.09
N ASP A 157 -3.77 -2.35 -7.17
CA ASP A 157 -4.28 -3.07 -8.35
C ASP A 157 -3.24 -4.00 -9.01
N LEU A 158 -2.51 -4.76 -8.18
CA LEU A 158 -1.50 -5.74 -8.63
C LEU A 158 -2.10 -6.74 -9.62
N GLY A 159 -1.43 -6.88 -10.76
CA GLY A 159 -1.81 -7.78 -11.84
C GLY A 159 -2.82 -7.18 -12.84
N ALA A 160 -3.22 -5.92 -12.69
CA ALA A 160 -4.17 -5.25 -13.61
C ALA A 160 -3.60 -4.94 -15.00
N HIS A 161 -2.30 -5.13 -15.22
CA HIS A 161 -1.65 -4.89 -16.51
C HIS A 161 -1.73 -6.11 -17.42
N ARG A 162 -1.65 -5.89 -18.76
CA ARG A 162 -1.56 -6.98 -19.74
C ARG A 162 -0.33 -7.85 -19.45
N VAL A 163 -0.52 -9.15 -19.42
CA VAL A 163 0.54 -10.13 -19.14
C VAL A 163 1.53 -10.18 -20.31
N THR A 164 2.81 -10.00 -20.00
CA THR A 164 3.95 -10.23 -20.88
C THR A 164 5.10 -10.75 -20.04
N ASP A 165 6.07 -11.44 -20.66
CA ASP A 165 7.26 -11.95 -19.94
C ASP A 165 7.98 -10.83 -19.18
N TRP A 166 8.14 -9.65 -19.82
CA TRP A 166 8.75 -8.49 -19.18
C TRP A 166 7.99 -8.04 -17.93
N VAL A 167 6.66 -8.04 -17.96
CA VAL A 167 5.82 -7.68 -16.80
C VAL A 167 6.03 -8.68 -15.68
N GLN A 168 5.97 -9.98 -15.97
CA GLN A 168 6.17 -11.02 -14.97
C GLN A 168 7.57 -11.00 -14.38
N ASP A 169 8.60 -10.80 -15.18
CA ASP A 169 9.99 -10.70 -14.73
C ASP A 169 10.20 -9.47 -13.84
N THR A 170 9.64 -8.33 -14.22
CA THR A 170 9.74 -7.08 -13.46
C THR A 170 9.08 -7.24 -12.09
N VAL A 171 7.86 -7.77 -12.04
CA VAL A 171 7.13 -8.00 -10.78
C VAL A 171 7.84 -9.03 -9.91
N THR A 172 8.31 -10.12 -10.52
CA THR A 172 9.07 -11.16 -9.81
C THR A 172 10.33 -10.56 -9.16
N SER A 173 11.04 -9.69 -9.89
CA SER A 173 12.22 -9.01 -9.37
C SER A 173 11.89 -8.11 -8.16
N ILE A 174 10.85 -7.28 -8.28
CA ILE A 174 10.43 -6.38 -7.19
C ILE A 174 10.01 -7.19 -5.94
N VAL A 175 9.10 -8.14 -6.12
CA VAL A 175 8.57 -8.94 -5.00
C VAL A 175 9.68 -9.76 -4.34
N THR A 176 10.54 -10.40 -5.12
CA THR A 176 11.68 -11.18 -4.61
C THR A 176 12.66 -10.31 -3.85
N HIS A 177 13.00 -9.12 -4.39
CA HIS A 177 13.90 -8.19 -3.70
C HIS A 177 13.32 -7.78 -2.34
N ARG A 178 12.05 -7.39 -2.28
CA ARG A 178 11.41 -6.99 -1.04
C ARG A 178 11.30 -8.13 -0.05
N CYS A 179 10.93 -9.33 -0.50
CA CYS A 179 10.88 -10.54 0.31
C CYS A 179 12.24 -10.86 0.94
N ASN A 180 13.30 -10.92 0.12
CA ASN A 180 14.66 -11.25 0.59
C ASN A 180 15.21 -10.20 1.58
N ASN A 181 14.83 -8.94 1.43
CA ASN A 181 15.28 -7.85 2.29
C ASN A 181 14.29 -7.53 3.43
N ARG A 182 13.26 -8.37 3.62
CA ARG A 182 12.18 -8.17 4.63
C ARG A 182 11.56 -6.78 4.60
N LYS A 183 11.42 -6.21 3.40
CA LYS A 183 10.80 -4.91 3.18
C LYS A 183 9.28 -5.08 3.03
N PRO A 184 8.45 -4.52 3.91
CA PRO A 184 7.01 -4.71 3.88
C PRO A 184 6.38 -4.28 2.56
N LEU A 185 5.45 -5.12 2.05
CA LEU A 185 4.66 -4.85 0.87
C LEU A 185 3.17 -4.94 1.23
N ILE A 186 2.45 -3.85 1.09
CA ILE A 186 0.99 -3.84 1.10
C ILE A 186 0.54 -3.90 -0.35
N ALA A 187 -0.19 -4.94 -0.75
CA ALA A 187 -0.67 -5.08 -2.11
C ALA A 187 -2.19 -5.25 -2.14
N THR A 188 -2.83 -4.73 -3.18
CA THR A 188 -4.25 -4.99 -3.47
C THR A 188 -4.39 -5.64 -4.83
N THR A 189 -5.39 -6.49 -5.02
CA THR A 189 -5.69 -7.10 -6.31
C THR A 189 -7.17 -7.40 -6.47
N ASN A 190 -7.67 -7.24 -7.69
CA ASN A 190 -9.01 -7.70 -8.08
C ASN A 190 -9.00 -9.15 -8.60
N LEU A 191 -7.82 -9.70 -8.82
CA LEU A 191 -7.67 -11.02 -9.38
C LEU A 191 -7.90 -12.09 -8.31
N PRO A 192 -8.73 -13.10 -8.59
CA PRO A 192 -8.95 -14.20 -7.68
C PRO A 192 -7.71 -15.08 -7.55
N ASP A 193 -7.58 -15.74 -6.41
CA ASP A 193 -6.57 -16.75 -6.19
C ASP A 193 -7.18 -17.96 -5.49
N ALA A 194 -7.01 -19.15 -6.08
CA ALA A 194 -7.64 -20.37 -5.59
C ALA A 194 -7.13 -20.79 -4.20
N GLU A 195 -5.83 -20.64 -3.93
CA GLU A 195 -5.25 -20.99 -2.62
C GLU A 195 -5.62 -19.99 -1.53
N ALA A 196 -5.93 -18.72 -1.92
CA ALA A 196 -6.57 -17.78 -1.01
C ALA A 196 -8.06 -18.07 -0.80
N GLY A 197 -8.59 -19.13 -1.43
CA GLY A 197 -9.98 -19.54 -1.35
C GLY A 197 -10.93 -18.72 -2.23
N SER A 198 -10.43 -17.93 -3.17
CA SER A 198 -11.26 -17.17 -4.13
C SER A 198 -11.89 -18.13 -5.15
N ARG A 199 -13.09 -17.77 -5.63
CA ARG A 199 -13.68 -18.46 -6.78
C ARG A 199 -12.95 -18.06 -8.04
N THR A 200 -12.44 -19.04 -8.80
CA THR A 200 -11.73 -18.84 -10.08
C THR A 200 -12.61 -19.11 -11.29
N THR A 201 -13.89 -19.38 -11.07
CA THR A 201 -14.87 -19.62 -12.13
C THR A 201 -16.12 -18.77 -11.89
N GLN A 202 -16.76 -18.34 -12.95
CA GLN A 202 -18.03 -17.61 -12.94
C GLN A 202 -19.05 -18.35 -13.80
N LYS A 203 -20.29 -18.52 -13.30
CA LYS A 203 -21.40 -19.02 -14.12
C LYS A 203 -21.91 -17.89 -15.00
N THR A 204 -21.98 -18.15 -16.30
CA THR A 204 -22.55 -17.26 -17.32
C THR A 204 -23.74 -17.91 -17.99
N ALA A 205 -24.49 -17.15 -18.80
CA ALA A 205 -25.60 -17.70 -19.58
C ALA A 205 -25.14 -18.76 -20.60
N LEU A 206 -23.86 -18.78 -20.99
CA LEU A 206 -23.27 -19.70 -21.97
C LEU A 206 -22.52 -20.86 -21.31
N GLY A 207 -22.44 -20.92 -19.97
CA GLY A 207 -21.73 -21.97 -19.24
C GLY A 207 -20.91 -21.47 -18.06
N VAL A 208 -19.73 -22.05 -17.88
CA VAL A 208 -18.78 -21.67 -16.84
C VAL A 208 -17.55 -21.05 -17.47
N ASP A 209 -17.31 -19.78 -17.19
CA ASP A 209 -16.10 -19.08 -17.61
C ASP A 209 -15.04 -19.13 -16.51
N TYR A 210 -13.78 -19.30 -16.92
CA TYR A 210 -12.63 -19.19 -16.04
C TYR A 210 -12.20 -17.74 -15.90
N LEU A 211 -12.03 -17.30 -14.66
CA LEU A 211 -11.51 -15.97 -14.37
C LEU A 211 -9.98 -15.99 -14.46
N HIS A 212 -9.40 -14.93 -15.03
CA HIS A 212 -7.97 -14.72 -14.92
C HIS A 212 -7.57 -14.62 -13.45
N THR A 213 -6.55 -15.37 -13.07
CA THR A 213 -6.09 -15.48 -11.69
C THR A 213 -4.87 -14.60 -11.43
N LEU A 214 -4.61 -14.30 -10.17
CA LEU A 214 -3.38 -13.61 -9.78
C LEU A 214 -2.14 -14.36 -10.26
N ARG A 215 -2.16 -15.70 -10.14
CA ARG A 215 -1.09 -16.59 -10.59
C ARG A 215 -0.75 -16.42 -12.07
N GLU A 216 -1.77 -16.37 -12.92
CA GLU A 216 -1.58 -16.20 -14.36
C GLU A 216 -1.02 -14.84 -14.73
N ASN A 217 -1.39 -13.79 -13.99
CA ASN A 217 -0.98 -12.42 -14.30
C ASN A 217 0.41 -12.07 -13.80
N ILE A 218 0.83 -12.51 -12.61
CA ILE A 218 2.12 -12.15 -12.04
C ILE A 218 3.16 -13.28 -12.07
N GLY A 219 2.74 -14.50 -12.46
CA GLY A 219 3.59 -15.70 -12.49
C GLY A 219 3.73 -16.40 -11.13
N ASP A 220 4.10 -17.67 -11.18
CA ASP A 220 4.23 -18.53 -10.00
C ASP A 220 5.24 -18.02 -8.97
N ARG A 221 6.37 -17.52 -9.44
CA ARG A 221 7.47 -17.07 -8.57
C ARG A 221 7.08 -15.86 -7.74
N ALA A 222 6.53 -14.83 -8.38
CA ALA A 222 6.08 -13.62 -7.69
C ALA A 222 4.96 -13.94 -6.70
N ARG A 223 3.98 -14.76 -7.13
CA ARG A 223 2.88 -15.20 -6.29
C ARG A 223 3.37 -15.97 -5.05
N SER A 224 4.25 -16.94 -5.21
CA SER A 224 4.80 -17.73 -4.10
C SER A 224 5.48 -16.82 -3.06
N ARG A 225 6.27 -15.84 -3.49
CA ARG A 225 6.92 -14.86 -2.61
C ARG A 225 5.95 -13.90 -1.93
N LEU A 226 4.87 -13.51 -2.62
CA LEU A 226 3.81 -12.71 -1.99
C LEU A 226 3.14 -13.46 -0.84
N PHE A 227 2.80 -14.74 -1.05
CA PHE A 227 2.18 -15.57 -0.02
C PHE A 227 3.13 -15.89 1.14
N GLU A 228 4.43 -15.98 0.88
CA GLU A 228 5.46 -16.13 1.91
C GLU A 228 5.58 -14.89 2.80
N MET A 229 5.53 -13.68 2.21
CA MET A 229 5.81 -12.44 2.94
C MET A 229 4.58 -11.69 3.43
N CYS A 230 3.38 -11.99 2.94
CA CYS A 230 2.16 -11.24 3.23
C CYS A 230 1.14 -12.04 4.06
N THR A 231 0.52 -11.36 5.01
CA THR A 231 -0.77 -11.80 5.54
C THR A 231 -1.83 -11.59 4.46
N VAL A 232 -2.51 -12.66 4.05
CA VAL A 232 -3.52 -12.60 2.99
C VAL A 232 -4.89 -12.39 3.62
N ILE A 233 -5.59 -11.33 3.22
CA ILE A 233 -6.96 -11.04 3.63
C ILE A 233 -7.83 -10.98 2.40
N ARG A 234 -8.84 -11.86 2.33
CA ARG A 234 -9.82 -11.89 1.27
C ARG A 234 -11.08 -11.13 1.67
N ILE A 235 -11.64 -10.39 0.70
CA ILE A 235 -12.91 -9.69 0.83
C ILE A 235 -13.90 -10.35 -0.11
N ASP A 236 -14.79 -11.19 0.43
CA ASP A 236 -15.78 -11.94 -0.34
C ASP A 236 -17.06 -11.14 -0.64
N TYR A 237 -17.06 -9.86 -0.32
CA TYR A 237 -18.17 -8.95 -0.56
C TYR A 237 -18.29 -8.62 -2.05
N ASN A 238 -19.47 -8.85 -2.65
CA ASN A 238 -19.67 -8.76 -4.10
C ASN A 238 -20.35 -7.47 -4.57
N GLU A 239 -20.63 -6.52 -3.69
CA GLU A 239 -21.22 -5.24 -4.10
C GLU A 239 -20.17 -4.17 -4.30
N ASP A 240 -20.23 -3.49 -5.45
CA ASP A 240 -19.40 -2.31 -5.71
C ASP A 240 -20.00 -1.08 -5.00
N TYR A 241 -19.29 -0.58 -3.98
CA TYR A 241 -19.67 0.61 -3.21
C TYR A 241 -19.85 1.85 -4.10
N ARG A 242 -19.08 1.99 -5.18
CA ARG A 242 -19.15 3.13 -6.10
C ARG A 242 -20.48 3.17 -6.84
N ILE A 243 -20.96 2.01 -7.32
CA ILE A 243 -22.25 1.86 -8.00
C ILE A 243 -23.39 2.11 -7.01
N ARG A 244 -23.27 1.60 -5.80
CA ARG A 244 -24.28 1.76 -4.75
C ARG A 244 -24.43 3.22 -4.30
N ARG A 245 -23.32 3.95 -4.18
CA ARG A 245 -23.35 5.39 -3.87
C ARG A 245 -24.03 6.21 -4.95
N GLY A 246 -23.83 5.85 -6.23
CA GLY A 246 -24.46 6.54 -7.37
C GLY A 246 -25.97 6.32 -7.51
N LYS A 247 -26.53 5.29 -6.87
CA LYS A 247 -27.97 4.98 -6.89
C LYS A 247 -28.79 5.70 -5.80
N ARG A 248 -28.17 6.50 -4.94
CA ARG A 248 -28.85 7.31 -3.94
C ARG A 248 -29.20 8.69 -4.52
N PHE A 249 -30.17 8.71 -5.46
CA PHE A 249 -30.91 9.89 -5.90
C PHE A 249 -32.38 9.72 -5.55
#